data_d57981fe5ca90c0d907fa6493fa74b5f
#
_entry.id   d57981fe5ca90c0d907fa6493fa74b5f
#
_cell.length_a   1.000
_cell.length_b   1.000
_cell.length_c   1.000
_cell.angle_alpha   90.00
_cell.angle_beta   90.00
_cell.angle_gamma   90.00
#
_symmetry.space_group_name_H-M   'P 1'
#
loop_
_entity.id
_entity.type
_entity.pdbx_description
1 polymer ?
#
loop_
_entity_poly.entity_id
_entity_poly.type
_entity_poly.pdbx_seq_one_letter_code
_entity_poly.pdbx_strand_id
1 'polypeptide(L)'
;MKLVRTATFAAGLLSVCLGSRVGLGADAAARLTPGETFSVPFPEMPPTYWTMATSNKGPARLSISLPKNYTPSGKFPLLVFLHGGSGGNGGPKAAIVSAMTEDQDFVCASMPFFKKIAPKDPGGNVVMRDEDAQYMWPFFRTMLAKLFEVVPNIDKNHMIIGGSSNGAHATQGLIDESDGEITKQFSAFFFIEGGGRLKHYELLKGKPYLMVSSQTASKPRAQQIIDQASAAGASTTFIFEDAGGHTVPMKAAPAMRAWLIGQATKAPSPK
;
A
#
# COMPACT_ATOMS: atom_id res chain seq x y z
N MET A 1 -47.54 11.30 -51.34
CA MET A 1 -48.05 11.48 -49.96
C MET A 1 -47.10 10.79 -49.00
N LYS A 2 -46.27 11.54 -48.29
CA LYS A 2 -45.35 10.99 -47.23
C LYS A 2 -45.89 11.42 -45.87
N LEU A 3 -46.29 10.46 -45.07
CA LEU A 3 -46.70 10.70 -43.68
C LEU A 3 -45.46 10.99 -42.83
N VAL A 4 -45.41 12.15 -42.22
CA VAL A 4 -44.46 12.52 -41.17
C VAL A 4 -45.06 12.10 -39.82
N ARG A 5 -44.41 11.18 -39.11
CA ARG A 5 -44.75 10.83 -37.74
C ARG A 5 -43.90 11.68 -36.79
N THR A 6 -44.56 12.53 -36.06
CA THR A 6 -44.00 13.33 -34.99
C THR A 6 -43.85 12.45 -33.71
N ALA A 7 -42.65 12.29 -33.24
CA ALA A 7 -42.39 11.62 -31.95
C ALA A 7 -42.28 12.66 -30.84
N THR A 8 -43.19 12.59 -29.90
CA THR A 8 -43.20 13.43 -28.69
C THR A 8 -42.26 12.84 -27.65
N PHE A 9 -41.21 13.56 -27.33
CA PHE A 9 -40.32 13.19 -26.23
C PHE A 9 -40.89 13.73 -24.92
N ALA A 10 -41.25 12.83 -24.02
CA ALA A 10 -41.60 13.16 -22.62
C ALA A 10 -40.31 13.32 -21.84
N ALA A 11 -40.03 14.53 -21.38
CA ALA A 11 -38.92 14.81 -20.45
C ALA A 11 -39.33 14.37 -19.05
N GLY A 12 -38.79 13.23 -18.61
CA GLY A 12 -38.87 12.79 -17.21
C GLY A 12 -37.85 13.53 -16.37
N LEU A 13 -38.33 14.37 -15.44
CA LEU A 13 -37.52 14.97 -14.39
C LEU A 13 -37.01 13.87 -13.46
N LEU A 14 -35.71 13.53 -13.54
CA LEU A 14 -35.02 12.74 -12.53
C LEU A 14 -34.71 13.67 -11.33
N SER A 15 -35.52 13.55 -10.29
CA SER A 15 -35.25 14.18 -9.00
C SER A 15 -34.07 13.42 -8.35
N VAL A 16 -32.85 13.98 -8.44
CA VAL A 16 -31.69 13.48 -7.74
C VAL A 16 -31.82 13.86 -6.28
N CYS A 17 -32.25 12.91 -5.45
CA CYS A 17 -32.14 13.04 -3.99
C CYS A 17 -30.65 13.07 -3.62
N LEU A 18 -30.10 14.26 -3.44
CA LEU A 18 -28.83 14.50 -2.74
C LEU A 18 -29.03 14.17 -1.25
N GLY A 19 -29.02 12.86 -0.95
CA GLY A 19 -29.00 12.37 0.43
C GLY A 19 -27.68 12.75 1.07
N SER A 20 -27.76 13.51 2.15
CA SER A 20 -26.65 13.96 3.00
C SER A 20 -25.77 12.80 3.47
N ARG A 21 -24.62 12.59 2.84
CA ARG A 21 -23.60 11.60 3.24
C ARG A 21 -22.66 12.10 4.35
N VAL A 22 -23.03 13.12 5.10
CA VAL A 22 -22.14 13.80 6.06
C VAL A 22 -22.04 13.07 7.40
N GLY A 23 -22.97 12.15 7.73
CA GLY A 23 -23.00 11.52 9.07
C GLY A 23 -22.25 10.18 9.21
N LEU A 24 -22.07 9.42 8.14
CA LEU A 24 -21.54 8.04 8.23
C LEU A 24 -20.05 7.95 8.63
N GLY A 25 -19.25 8.94 8.27
CA GLY A 25 -17.81 8.94 8.54
C GLY A 25 -17.44 9.23 9.99
N ALA A 26 -18.14 10.15 10.64
CA ALA A 26 -17.88 10.52 12.03
C ALA A 26 -18.30 9.40 13.00
N ASP A 27 -19.46 8.77 12.76
CA ASP A 27 -19.92 7.63 13.55
C ASP A 27 -19.05 6.39 13.40
N ALA A 28 -18.49 6.14 12.21
CA ALA A 28 -17.54 5.05 11.98
C ALA A 28 -16.25 5.26 12.77
N ALA A 29 -15.65 6.45 12.70
CA ALA A 29 -14.43 6.79 13.44
C ALA A 29 -14.62 6.71 14.96
N ALA A 30 -15.79 7.08 15.48
CA ALA A 30 -16.10 7.06 16.91
C ALA A 30 -16.17 5.65 17.52
N ARG A 31 -16.31 4.59 16.69
CA ARG A 31 -16.35 3.19 17.12
C ARG A 31 -15.00 2.49 17.13
N LEU A 32 -13.96 3.16 16.62
CA LEU A 32 -12.63 2.59 16.52
C LEU A 32 -11.85 2.82 17.83
N THR A 33 -11.17 1.77 18.30
CA THR A 33 -10.46 1.77 19.58
C THR A 33 -8.98 2.04 19.37
N PRO A 34 -8.35 2.96 20.12
CA PRO A 34 -6.90 3.18 20.07
C PRO A 34 -6.11 1.89 20.29
N GLY A 35 -5.09 1.66 19.47
CA GLY A 35 -4.23 0.47 19.53
C GLY A 35 -4.87 -0.83 19.03
N GLU A 36 -6.13 -0.80 18.60
CA GLU A 36 -6.84 -1.97 18.08
C GLU A 36 -6.22 -2.47 16.77
N THR A 37 -6.21 -3.79 16.61
CA THR A 37 -5.92 -4.46 15.33
C THR A 37 -7.10 -5.32 14.94
N PHE A 38 -7.63 -5.11 13.75
CA PHE A 38 -8.77 -5.85 13.23
C PHE A 38 -8.62 -6.18 11.74
N SER A 39 -9.46 -7.10 11.24
CA SER A 39 -9.43 -7.52 9.84
C SER A 39 -10.75 -7.19 9.15
N VAL A 40 -10.66 -6.69 7.92
CA VAL A 40 -11.80 -6.42 7.06
C VAL A 40 -11.79 -7.41 5.90
N PRO A 41 -12.83 -8.23 5.70
CA PRO A 41 -12.90 -9.13 4.56
C PRO A 41 -13.05 -8.34 3.26
N PHE A 42 -12.47 -8.88 2.20
CA PHE A 42 -12.52 -8.32 0.85
C PHE A 42 -13.07 -9.36 -0.13
N PRO A 43 -14.39 -9.60 -0.13
CA PRO A 43 -15.04 -10.63 -0.93
C PRO A 43 -15.05 -10.31 -2.44
N GLU A 44 -14.80 -9.07 -2.83
CA GLU A 44 -14.76 -8.61 -4.22
C GLU A 44 -13.57 -9.19 -5.01
N MET A 45 -12.55 -9.70 -4.31
CA MET A 45 -11.46 -10.41 -4.96
C MET A 45 -11.97 -11.77 -5.48
N PRO A 46 -11.76 -12.11 -6.77
CA PRO A 46 -12.24 -13.36 -7.33
C PRO A 46 -11.73 -14.61 -6.57
N PRO A 47 -12.54 -15.67 -6.42
CA PRO A 47 -12.15 -16.89 -5.71
C PRO A 47 -10.86 -17.54 -6.20
N THR A 48 -10.54 -17.43 -7.48
CA THR A 48 -9.27 -17.90 -8.06
C THR A 48 -8.04 -17.25 -7.44
N TYR A 49 -8.18 -15.99 -7.00
CA TYR A 49 -7.13 -15.26 -6.30
C TYR A 49 -7.10 -15.53 -4.80
N TRP A 50 -8.25 -15.91 -4.19
CA TRP A 50 -8.29 -16.31 -2.80
C TRP A 50 -7.34 -17.45 -2.50
N THR A 51 -7.31 -18.45 -3.38
CA THR A 51 -6.42 -19.63 -3.28
C THR A 51 -4.97 -19.20 -3.03
N MET A 52 -4.51 -18.19 -3.74
CA MET A 52 -3.14 -17.71 -3.62
C MET A 52 -2.96 -16.72 -2.46
N ALA A 53 -3.95 -15.86 -2.22
CA ALA A 53 -3.87 -14.85 -1.15
C ALA A 53 -4.16 -15.41 0.24
N THR A 54 -4.91 -16.50 0.37
CA THR A 54 -5.45 -16.97 1.65
C THR A 54 -5.13 -18.42 1.98
N SER A 55 -4.36 -19.12 1.17
CA SER A 55 -4.11 -20.54 1.31
C SER A 55 -5.42 -21.37 1.43
N ASN A 56 -6.40 -21.06 0.61
CA ASN A 56 -7.74 -21.69 0.56
C ASN A 56 -8.62 -21.50 1.82
N LYS A 57 -8.31 -20.51 2.67
CA LYS A 57 -9.01 -20.31 3.95
C LYS A 57 -10.08 -19.21 3.92
N GLY A 58 -10.68 -18.94 2.78
CA GLY A 58 -11.74 -17.94 2.62
C GLY A 58 -11.30 -16.66 1.94
N PRO A 59 -12.11 -15.60 1.96
CA PRO A 59 -11.86 -14.37 1.23
C PRO A 59 -10.59 -13.67 1.73
N ALA A 60 -9.96 -12.91 0.83
CA ALA A 60 -8.87 -12.02 1.16
C ALA A 60 -9.31 -11.01 2.24
N ARG A 61 -8.37 -10.60 3.09
CA ARG A 61 -8.62 -9.70 4.21
C ARG A 61 -7.57 -8.62 4.27
N LEU A 62 -8.02 -7.41 4.58
CA LEU A 62 -7.16 -6.32 5.03
C LEU A 62 -6.94 -6.49 6.53
N SER A 63 -5.71 -6.30 7.00
CA SER A 63 -5.44 -6.15 8.43
C SER A 63 -5.14 -4.68 8.70
N ILE A 64 -5.83 -4.09 9.64
CA ILE A 64 -5.73 -2.67 10.00
C ILE A 64 -5.34 -2.57 11.46
N SER A 65 -4.31 -1.79 11.77
CA SER A 65 -3.89 -1.50 13.13
C SER A 65 -3.94 0.01 13.37
N LEU A 66 -4.69 0.41 14.37
CA LEU A 66 -4.77 1.80 14.79
C LEU A 66 -3.62 2.15 15.73
N PRO A 67 -3.11 3.37 15.70
CA PRO A 67 -2.09 3.78 16.65
C PRO A 67 -2.66 3.89 18.08
N LYS A 68 -1.78 3.73 19.09
CA LYS A 68 -2.18 3.84 20.52
C LYS A 68 -2.69 5.24 20.88
N ASN A 69 -2.25 6.25 20.15
CA ASN A 69 -2.71 7.63 20.27
C ASN A 69 -3.86 8.01 19.32
N TYR A 70 -4.56 6.99 18.75
CA TYR A 70 -5.71 7.24 17.88
C TYR A 70 -6.80 8.03 18.60
N THR A 71 -7.37 9.01 17.90
CA THR A 71 -8.57 9.73 18.32
C THR A 71 -9.53 9.89 17.15
N PRO A 72 -10.86 9.84 17.37
CA PRO A 72 -11.84 10.00 16.28
C PRO A 72 -11.74 11.33 15.53
N SER A 73 -11.30 12.39 16.20
CA SER A 73 -11.10 13.73 15.61
C SER A 73 -9.72 13.98 15.03
N GLY A 74 -8.76 13.07 15.27
CA GLY A 74 -7.40 13.17 14.77
C GLY A 74 -7.31 12.93 13.25
N LYS A 75 -6.19 13.33 12.67
CA LYS A 75 -5.77 12.97 11.32
C LYS A 75 -4.50 12.14 11.43
N PHE A 76 -4.50 10.97 10.81
CA PHE A 76 -3.39 10.02 10.93
C PHE A 76 -2.83 9.67 9.56
N PRO A 77 -1.51 9.77 9.35
CA PRO A 77 -0.86 9.25 8.15
C PRO A 77 -1.10 7.75 8.02
N LEU A 78 -1.12 7.27 6.78
CA LEU A 78 -1.28 5.85 6.46
C LEU A 78 0.07 5.21 6.14
N LEU A 79 0.37 4.10 6.77
CA LEU A 79 1.46 3.20 6.40
C LEU A 79 0.91 1.88 5.87
N VAL A 80 1.07 1.64 4.56
CA VAL A 80 0.73 0.34 3.95
C VAL A 80 1.99 -0.52 3.89
N PHE A 81 1.91 -1.71 4.47
CA PHE A 81 3.00 -2.68 4.50
C PHE A 81 2.62 -3.97 3.78
N LEU A 82 3.41 -4.36 2.79
CA LEU A 82 3.27 -5.62 2.08
C LEU A 82 4.26 -6.64 2.65
N HIS A 83 3.72 -7.75 3.15
CA HIS A 83 4.52 -8.80 3.77
C HIS A 83 5.40 -9.54 2.76
N GLY A 84 6.54 -10.03 3.22
CA GLY A 84 7.37 -10.97 2.47
C GLY A 84 6.76 -12.36 2.37
N GLY A 85 7.52 -13.32 1.89
CA GLY A 85 7.10 -14.71 1.70
C GLY A 85 6.21 -14.90 0.47
N SER A 86 5.24 -15.80 0.55
CA SER A 86 4.39 -16.20 -0.58
C SER A 86 3.23 -15.23 -0.87
N GLY A 87 3.18 -14.09 -0.23
CA GLY A 87 2.00 -13.24 -0.22
C GLY A 87 0.93 -13.83 0.71
N GLY A 88 -0.31 -13.47 0.51
CA GLY A 88 -1.41 -13.98 1.29
C GLY A 88 -2.32 -12.89 1.82
N ASN A 89 -3.11 -13.21 2.83
CA ASN A 89 -3.93 -12.21 3.51
C ASN A 89 -3.07 -11.10 4.10
N GLY A 90 -3.64 -9.92 4.19
CA GLY A 90 -3.12 -8.90 5.06
C GLY A 90 -2.93 -9.50 6.46
N GLY A 91 -1.70 -9.86 6.80
CA GLY A 91 -1.36 -10.46 8.08
C GLY A 91 -1.46 -9.46 9.22
N PRO A 92 -1.29 -9.90 10.46
CA PRO A 92 -1.15 -8.98 11.59
C PRO A 92 0.04 -8.04 11.34
N LYS A 93 0.03 -6.92 12.03
CA LYS A 93 1.13 -5.94 11.91
C LYS A 93 2.48 -6.61 12.16
N ALA A 94 3.39 -6.52 11.18
CA ALA A 94 4.72 -7.08 11.30
C ALA A 94 5.51 -6.43 12.43
N ALA A 95 6.39 -7.19 13.10
CA ALA A 95 7.22 -6.67 14.18
C ALA A 95 8.04 -5.44 13.75
N ILE A 96 8.54 -5.41 12.52
CA ILE A 96 9.24 -4.25 11.99
C ILE A 96 8.33 -3.02 11.90
N VAL A 97 7.05 -3.18 11.53
CA VAL A 97 6.10 -2.06 11.46
C VAL A 97 5.83 -1.51 12.87
N SER A 98 5.66 -2.39 13.87
CA SER A 98 5.56 -1.95 15.27
C SER A 98 6.81 -1.21 15.74
N ALA A 99 7.99 -1.70 15.38
CA ALA A 99 9.24 -1.05 15.74
C ALA A 99 9.45 0.30 15.03
N MET A 100 9.06 0.40 13.73
CA MET A 100 9.16 1.64 12.96
C MET A 100 8.16 2.70 13.39
N THR A 101 7.00 2.33 13.92
CA THR A 101 5.94 3.26 14.33
C THR A 101 5.82 3.41 15.83
N GLU A 102 6.47 2.52 16.64
CA GLU A 102 6.24 2.39 18.10
C GLU A 102 4.75 2.24 18.44
N ASP A 103 3.97 1.72 17.50
CA ASP A 103 2.51 1.62 17.56
C ASP A 103 1.78 2.97 17.76
N GLN A 104 2.40 4.05 17.32
CA GLN A 104 1.88 5.41 17.43
C GLN A 104 1.85 6.11 16.07
N ASP A 105 1.11 7.21 16.00
CA ASP A 105 1.09 8.19 14.92
C ASP A 105 0.54 7.71 13.58
N PHE A 106 0.64 6.42 13.24
CA PHE A 106 0.26 5.89 11.93
C PHE A 106 -0.92 4.91 12.03
N VAL A 107 -1.91 5.06 11.17
CA VAL A 107 -2.77 3.95 10.80
C VAL A 107 -1.94 3.01 9.92
N CYS A 108 -1.78 1.76 10.36
CA CYS A 108 -1.04 0.76 9.61
C CYS A 108 -2.02 -0.20 8.92
N ALA A 109 -1.82 -0.46 7.63
CA ALA A 109 -2.61 -1.43 6.89
C ALA A 109 -1.69 -2.46 6.23
N SER A 110 -2.06 -3.73 6.37
CA SER A 110 -1.45 -4.83 5.62
C SER A 110 -2.48 -5.34 4.62
N MET A 111 -2.16 -5.21 3.35
CA MET A 111 -3.04 -5.59 2.25
C MET A 111 -2.63 -6.97 1.71
N PRO A 112 -3.59 -7.81 1.31
CA PRO A 112 -3.29 -9.05 0.64
C PRO A 112 -2.68 -8.75 -0.72
N PHE A 113 -1.72 -9.56 -1.14
CA PHE A 113 -1.27 -9.60 -2.52
C PHE A 113 -1.16 -11.05 -3.00
N PHE A 114 -1.24 -11.24 -4.31
CA PHE A 114 -1.36 -12.55 -4.93
C PHE A 114 -0.59 -12.59 -6.24
N LYS A 115 -0.32 -13.82 -6.71
CA LYS A 115 0.10 -14.08 -8.10
C LYS A 115 -1.08 -14.58 -8.90
N LYS A 116 -1.25 -14.10 -10.10
CA LYS A 116 -2.21 -14.63 -11.07
C LYS A 116 -1.70 -15.89 -11.76
N ILE A 117 -0.43 -15.86 -12.12
CA ILE A 117 0.20 -16.96 -12.82
C ILE A 117 0.61 -17.97 -11.75
N ALA A 118 -0.16 -19.07 -11.65
CA ALA A 118 0.14 -20.13 -10.72
C ALA A 118 1.58 -20.59 -10.93
N PRO A 119 2.45 -20.49 -9.94
CA PRO A 119 3.82 -20.91 -10.10
C PRO A 119 3.87 -22.40 -10.07
N LYS A 120 4.23 -22.99 -11.15
CA LYS A 120 4.99 -24.23 -11.12
C LYS A 120 6.47 -23.87 -11.09
N ASP A 121 6.89 -23.06 -10.14
CA ASP A 121 8.30 -22.86 -9.88
C ASP A 121 8.77 -24.02 -9.00
N PRO A 122 9.69 -24.86 -9.46
CA PRO A 122 10.15 -26.04 -8.73
C PRO A 122 10.78 -25.71 -7.36
N GLY A 123 11.12 -24.46 -7.11
CA GLY A 123 11.76 -24.00 -5.88
C GLY A 123 10.85 -23.36 -4.84
N GLY A 124 9.55 -23.30 -5.07
CA GLY A 124 8.59 -22.75 -4.08
C GLY A 124 8.72 -21.25 -3.79
N ASN A 125 9.64 -20.54 -4.40
CA ASN A 125 9.83 -19.11 -4.21
C ASN A 125 8.92 -18.31 -5.14
N VAL A 126 7.91 -17.74 -4.54
CA VAL A 126 6.87 -16.96 -5.20
C VAL A 126 7.29 -15.49 -5.23
N VAL A 127 8.26 -15.13 -6.07
CA VAL A 127 8.57 -13.72 -6.32
C VAL A 127 7.48 -13.13 -7.23
N MET A 128 6.89 -12.01 -6.82
CA MET A 128 5.97 -11.26 -7.67
C MET A 128 6.65 -10.89 -8.99
N ARG A 129 5.97 -11.09 -10.09
CA ARG A 129 6.37 -10.61 -11.41
C ARG A 129 5.58 -9.37 -11.79
N ASP A 130 6.11 -8.60 -12.70
CA ASP A 130 5.41 -7.39 -13.18
C ASP A 130 4.04 -7.72 -13.77
N GLU A 131 3.91 -8.86 -14.48
CA GLU A 131 2.64 -9.32 -15.02
C GLU A 131 1.58 -9.60 -13.95
N ASP A 132 1.99 -9.94 -12.73
CA ASP A 132 1.06 -10.10 -11.61
C ASP A 132 0.56 -8.74 -11.09
N ALA A 133 1.43 -7.73 -11.08
CA ALA A 133 1.13 -6.42 -10.53
C ALA A 133 0.02 -5.68 -11.31
N GLN A 134 -0.03 -5.81 -12.64
CA GLN A 134 -1.09 -5.20 -13.46
C GLN A 134 -2.50 -5.71 -13.09
N TYR A 135 -2.62 -6.96 -12.61
CA TYR A 135 -3.88 -7.52 -12.14
C TYR A 135 -4.17 -7.13 -10.69
N MET A 136 -3.15 -6.83 -9.91
CA MET A 136 -3.28 -6.52 -8.49
C MET A 136 -3.74 -5.07 -8.27
N TRP A 137 -3.30 -4.13 -9.10
CA TRP A 137 -3.60 -2.72 -8.92
C TRP A 137 -5.11 -2.39 -8.85
N PRO A 138 -6.00 -2.89 -9.73
CA PRO A 138 -7.43 -2.64 -9.61
C PRO A 138 -8.02 -3.06 -8.25
N PHE A 139 -7.58 -4.20 -7.71
CA PHE A 139 -8.02 -4.65 -6.38
C PHE A 139 -7.43 -3.78 -5.26
N PHE A 140 -6.18 -3.38 -5.38
CA PHE A 140 -5.55 -2.45 -4.42
C PHE A 140 -6.30 -1.14 -4.32
N ARG A 141 -6.69 -0.57 -5.44
CA ARG A 141 -7.50 0.66 -5.47
C ARG A 141 -8.83 0.49 -4.75
N THR A 142 -9.51 -0.62 -4.95
CA THR A 142 -10.77 -0.93 -4.27
C THR A 142 -10.55 -1.17 -2.77
N MET A 143 -9.48 -1.87 -2.40
CA MET A 143 -9.10 -2.08 -1.00
C MET A 143 -8.79 -0.76 -0.28
N LEU A 144 -8.08 0.16 -0.93
CA LEU A 144 -7.83 1.51 -0.40
C LEU A 144 -9.14 2.28 -0.18
N ALA A 145 -10.07 2.20 -1.13
CA ALA A 145 -11.39 2.82 -0.97
C ALA A 145 -12.13 2.25 0.27
N LYS A 146 -12.09 0.92 0.46
CA LYS A 146 -12.65 0.26 1.64
C LYS A 146 -11.95 0.65 2.94
N LEU A 147 -10.64 0.77 2.91
CA LEU A 147 -9.86 1.24 4.06
C LEU A 147 -10.29 2.65 4.48
N PHE A 148 -10.49 3.57 3.54
CA PHE A 148 -10.92 4.95 3.82
C PHE A 148 -12.38 5.03 4.30
N GLU A 149 -13.22 4.07 3.91
CA GLU A 149 -14.58 3.95 4.45
C GLU A 149 -14.57 3.52 5.92
N VAL A 150 -13.72 2.55 6.27
CA VAL A 150 -13.62 1.98 7.62
C VAL A 150 -12.84 2.91 8.56
N VAL A 151 -11.79 3.59 8.07
CA VAL A 151 -10.97 4.54 8.83
C VAL A 151 -11.00 5.91 8.13
N PRO A 152 -12.07 6.71 8.31
CA PRO A 152 -12.31 7.92 7.52
C PRO A 152 -11.38 9.08 7.84
N ASN A 153 -10.67 9.03 8.95
CA ASN A 153 -9.75 10.06 9.41
C ASN A 153 -8.28 9.82 9.02
N ILE A 154 -8.02 8.95 8.04
CA ILE A 154 -6.70 8.85 7.40
C ILE A 154 -6.36 10.17 6.69
N ASP A 155 -5.14 10.66 6.92
CA ASP A 155 -4.58 11.77 6.16
C ASP A 155 -4.09 11.30 4.79
N LYS A 156 -4.90 11.55 3.77
CA LYS A 156 -4.59 11.14 2.39
C LYS A 156 -3.42 11.90 1.74
N ASN A 157 -2.92 12.96 2.38
CA ASN A 157 -1.73 13.65 1.91
C ASN A 157 -0.44 12.98 2.41
N HIS A 158 -0.53 12.18 3.46
CA HIS A 158 0.59 11.49 4.08
C HIS A 158 0.37 9.97 4.06
N MET A 159 0.42 9.40 2.85
CA MET A 159 0.28 7.97 2.65
C MET A 159 1.61 7.38 2.17
N ILE A 160 2.10 6.38 2.89
CA ILE A 160 3.39 5.73 2.66
C ILE A 160 3.12 4.26 2.36
N ILE A 161 3.78 3.71 1.34
CA ILE A 161 3.67 2.29 1.00
C ILE A 161 5.04 1.67 0.81
N GLY A 162 5.16 0.43 1.23
CA GLY A 162 6.33 -0.39 1.02
C GLY A 162 6.14 -1.80 1.52
N GLY A 163 7.22 -2.55 1.56
CA GLY A 163 7.17 -3.92 2.02
C GLY A 163 8.55 -4.53 2.20
N SER A 164 8.57 -5.80 2.58
CA SER A 164 9.80 -6.57 2.73
C SER A 164 9.85 -7.76 1.78
N SER A 165 11.05 -8.06 1.24
CA SER A 165 11.28 -9.22 0.38
C SER A 165 10.27 -9.25 -0.79
N ASN A 166 9.44 -10.29 -0.90
CA ASN A 166 8.38 -10.38 -1.93
C ASN A 166 7.39 -9.20 -1.87
N GLY A 167 7.06 -8.68 -0.67
CA GLY A 167 6.22 -7.48 -0.53
C GLY A 167 6.89 -6.22 -1.07
N ALA A 168 8.21 -6.12 -0.99
CA ALA A 168 8.98 -5.06 -1.64
C ALA A 168 8.91 -5.18 -3.18
N HIS A 169 8.99 -6.39 -3.73
CA HIS A 169 8.77 -6.63 -5.16
C HIS A 169 7.32 -6.33 -5.58
N ALA A 170 6.33 -6.62 -4.74
CA ALA A 170 4.94 -6.25 -4.99
C ALA A 170 4.77 -4.73 -5.06
N THR A 171 5.41 -3.98 -4.15
CA THR A 171 5.42 -2.50 -4.18
C THR A 171 6.06 -1.98 -5.46
N GLN A 172 7.20 -2.54 -5.87
CA GLN A 172 7.86 -2.23 -7.14
C GLN A 172 6.91 -2.42 -8.32
N GLY A 173 6.30 -3.60 -8.44
CA GLY A 173 5.38 -3.91 -9.52
C GLY A 173 4.17 -2.98 -9.55
N LEU A 174 3.62 -2.59 -8.40
CA LEU A 174 2.54 -1.62 -8.32
C LEU A 174 2.96 -0.23 -8.83
N ILE A 175 4.19 0.20 -8.60
CA ILE A 175 4.70 1.47 -9.13
C ILE A 175 4.81 1.37 -10.66
N ASP A 176 5.40 0.31 -11.17
CA ASP A 176 5.68 0.14 -12.60
C ASP A 176 4.40 -0.10 -13.44
N GLU A 177 3.38 -0.77 -12.86
CA GLU A 177 2.22 -1.26 -13.62
C GLU A 177 0.91 -0.49 -13.31
N SER A 178 0.96 0.59 -12.53
CA SER A 178 -0.23 1.40 -12.20
C SER A 178 -0.39 2.65 -13.08
N ASP A 179 0.36 2.79 -14.15
CA ASP A 179 0.39 4.00 -14.99
C ASP A 179 0.61 5.29 -14.16
N GLY A 180 1.41 5.19 -13.11
CA GLY A 180 1.71 6.27 -12.17
C GLY A 180 0.56 6.62 -11.21
N GLU A 181 -0.55 5.87 -11.20
CA GLU A 181 -1.66 6.17 -10.27
C GLU A 181 -1.24 6.01 -8.82
N ILE A 182 -0.45 4.98 -8.48
CA ILE A 182 0.02 4.77 -7.11
C ILE A 182 0.92 5.91 -6.64
N THR A 183 1.75 6.46 -7.52
CA THR A 183 2.65 7.57 -7.17
C THR A 183 1.91 8.90 -7.00
N LYS A 184 0.70 9.03 -7.53
CA LYS A 184 -0.20 10.16 -7.24
C LYS A 184 -0.90 10.02 -5.89
N GLN A 185 -1.16 8.78 -5.45
CA GLN A 185 -1.86 8.51 -4.19
C GLN A 185 -0.90 8.49 -3.00
N PHE A 186 0.27 7.85 -3.14
CA PHE A 186 1.25 7.74 -2.07
C PHE A 186 2.31 8.83 -2.13
N SER A 187 2.62 9.38 -0.96
CA SER A 187 3.60 10.46 -0.81
C SER A 187 5.04 9.96 -0.70
N ALA A 188 5.26 8.70 -0.27
CA ALA A 188 6.58 8.12 -0.09
C ALA A 188 6.57 6.60 -0.25
N PHE A 189 7.73 6.03 -0.57
CA PHE A 189 7.92 4.61 -0.87
C PHE A 189 9.11 4.03 -0.11
N PHE A 190 8.98 2.78 0.39
CA PHE A 190 10.10 2.10 1.03
C PHE A 190 10.20 0.62 0.63
N PHE A 191 11.42 0.10 0.67
CA PHE A 191 11.77 -1.25 0.25
C PHE A 191 12.74 -1.86 1.27
N ILE A 192 12.38 -3.02 1.82
CA ILE A 192 13.21 -3.74 2.79
C ILE A 192 13.58 -5.09 2.19
N GLU A 193 14.89 -5.35 2.04
CA GLU A 193 15.42 -6.64 1.60
C GLU A 193 14.84 -7.15 0.27
N GLY A 194 14.57 -6.27 -0.67
CA GLY A 194 14.08 -6.65 -1.99
C GLY A 194 13.45 -5.49 -2.74
N GLY A 195 13.03 -5.74 -3.98
CA GLY A 195 12.34 -4.77 -4.81
C GLY A 195 13.18 -3.54 -5.17
N GLY A 196 12.49 -2.46 -5.50
CA GLY A 196 13.06 -1.13 -5.71
C GLY A 196 13.73 -0.88 -7.05
N ARG A 197 14.00 -1.90 -7.84
CA ARG A 197 14.53 -1.75 -9.21
C ARG A 197 13.38 -1.50 -10.19
N LEU A 198 13.03 -0.23 -10.37
CA LEU A 198 11.91 0.18 -11.23
C LEU A 198 12.29 0.17 -12.71
N LYS A 199 11.29 0.01 -13.56
CA LYS A 199 11.34 0.29 -14.99
C LYS A 199 11.23 1.81 -15.24
N HIS A 200 10.42 2.48 -14.40
CA HIS A 200 9.97 3.86 -14.54
C HIS A 200 10.34 4.70 -13.32
N TYR A 201 11.65 4.91 -13.07
CA TYR A 201 12.12 5.73 -11.96
C TYR A 201 11.63 7.18 -12.01
N GLU A 202 11.33 7.72 -13.19
CA GLU A 202 10.79 9.07 -13.39
C GLU A 202 9.46 9.30 -12.66
N LEU A 203 8.70 8.23 -12.40
CA LEU A 203 7.47 8.27 -11.59
C LEU A 203 7.72 8.64 -10.14
N LEU A 204 8.96 8.51 -9.66
CA LEU A 204 9.37 8.86 -8.30
C LEU A 204 9.98 10.27 -8.18
N LYS A 205 9.96 11.07 -9.24
CA LYS A 205 10.52 12.43 -9.19
C LYS A 205 9.90 13.24 -8.04
N GLY A 206 10.76 13.76 -7.16
CA GLY A 206 10.36 14.49 -5.95
C GLY A 206 9.78 13.63 -4.82
N LYS A 207 9.68 12.31 -4.99
CA LYS A 207 9.16 11.41 -3.95
C LYS A 207 10.27 10.92 -3.03
N PRO A 208 10.04 10.88 -1.72
CA PRO A 208 10.89 10.17 -0.78
C PRO A 208 10.93 8.67 -1.10
N TYR A 209 12.13 8.13 -1.12
CA TYR A 209 12.42 6.75 -1.46
C TYR A 209 13.43 6.18 -0.46
N LEU A 210 13.02 5.19 0.32
CA LEU A 210 13.87 4.50 1.29
C LEU A 210 14.18 3.08 0.82
N MET A 211 15.45 2.74 0.79
CA MET A 211 15.95 1.37 0.64
C MET A 211 16.63 0.92 1.93
N VAL A 212 16.28 -0.28 2.39
CA VAL A 212 16.90 -0.91 3.55
C VAL A 212 17.44 -2.29 3.16
N SER A 213 18.69 -2.55 3.45
CA SER A 213 19.35 -3.83 3.14
C SER A 213 20.10 -4.36 4.35
N SER A 214 20.07 -5.69 4.52
CA SER A 214 20.73 -6.40 5.62
C SER A 214 21.79 -7.39 5.17
N GLN A 215 22.01 -7.52 3.87
CA GLN A 215 22.98 -8.49 3.32
C GLN A 215 24.16 -7.74 2.70
N THR A 216 25.37 -8.01 3.19
CA THR A 216 26.59 -7.44 2.60
C THR A 216 26.70 -7.75 1.11
N ALA A 217 26.35 -8.95 0.67
CA ALA A 217 26.38 -9.33 -0.74
C ALA A 217 25.42 -8.55 -1.63
N SER A 218 24.28 -8.09 -1.10
CA SER A 218 23.28 -7.31 -1.84
C SER A 218 23.51 -5.79 -1.77
N LYS A 219 24.39 -5.32 -0.90
CA LYS A 219 24.66 -3.89 -0.69
C LYS A 219 25.03 -3.14 -1.98
N PRO A 220 25.94 -3.64 -2.86
CA PRO A 220 26.27 -2.94 -4.10
C PRO A 220 25.06 -2.78 -5.02
N ARG A 221 24.19 -3.79 -5.11
CA ARG A 221 22.96 -3.72 -5.89
C ARG A 221 21.96 -2.71 -5.30
N ALA A 222 21.80 -2.71 -3.99
CA ALA A 222 20.94 -1.74 -3.31
C ALA A 222 21.43 -0.31 -3.53
N GLN A 223 22.76 -0.07 -3.47
CA GLN A 223 23.35 1.22 -3.79
C GLN A 223 23.08 1.65 -5.23
N GLN A 224 23.24 0.74 -6.20
CA GLN A 224 22.94 1.02 -7.61
C GLN A 224 21.48 1.45 -7.80
N ILE A 225 20.54 0.81 -7.12
CA ILE A 225 19.10 1.17 -7.16
C ILE A 225 18.89 2.59 -6.61
N ILE A 226 19.53 2.91 -5.49
CA ILE A 226 19.49 4.25 -4.88
C ILE A 226 20.04 5.31 -5.83
N ASP A 227 21.17 5.03 -6.48
CA ASP A 227 21.81 5.97 -7.42
C ASP A 227 20.90 6.23 -8.62
N GLN A 228 20.24 5.20 -9.17
CA GLN A 228 19.28 5.32 -10.26
C GLN A 228 18.05 6.14 -9.85
N ALA A 229 17.47 5.86 -8.68
CA ALA A 229 16.33 6.61 -8.16
C ALA A 229 16.69 8.08 -7.90
N SER A 230 17.87 8.34 -7.35
CA SER A 230 18.39 9.70 -7.13
C SER A 230 18.60 10.45 -8.44
N ALA A 231 19.21 9.80 -9.44
CA ALA A 231 19.40 10.37 -10.77
C ALA A 231 18.08 10.73 -11.47
N ALA A 232 17.00 9.98 -11.19
CA ALA A 232 15.65 10.28 -11.68
C ALA A 232 14.93 11.37 -10.85
N GLY A 233 15.57 11.90 -9.80
CA GLY A 233 15.06 13.00 -8.98
C GLY A 233 14.23 12.57 -7.77
N ALA A 234 14.30 11.31 -7.35
CA ALA A 234 13.75 10.88 -6.06
C ALA A 234 14.60 11.41 -4.89
N SER A 235 13.97 11.67 -3.75
CA SER A 235 14.66 12.01 -2.49
C SER A 235 15.04 10.72 -1.77
N THR A 236 16.23 10.21 -2.05
CA THR A 236 16.65 8.88 -1.64
C THR A 236 17.26 8.83 -0.23
N THR A 237 17.02 7.73 0.47
CA THR A 237 17.68 7.35 1.71
C THR A 237 18.07 5.87 1.62
N PHE A 238 19.31 5.54 1.97
CA PHE A 238 19.79 4.17 2.07
C PHE A 238 20.21 3.85 3.50
N ILE A 239 19.62 2.80 4.06
CA ILE A 239 19.98 2.25 5.36
C ILE A 239 20.56 0.86 5.14
N PHE A 240 21.77 0.64 5.63
CA PHE A 240 22.40 -0.66 5.62
C PHE A 240 22.71 -1.10 7.06
N GLU A 241 22.19 -2.26 7.43
CA GLU A 241 22.42 -2.87 8.75
C GLU A 241 22.66 -4.36 8.53
N ASP A 242 23.92 -4.81 8.65
CA ASP A 242 24.26 -6.21 8.45
C ASP A 242 23.59 -7.10 9.50
N ALA A 243 22.66 -7.93 9.05
CA ALA A 243 21.94 -8.88 9.88
C ALA A 243 22.29 -10.35 9.52
N GLY A 244 23.36 -10.55 8.75
CA GLY A 244 23.91 -11.86 8.46
C GLY A 244 23.10 -12.67 7.43
N GLY A 245 22.14 -12.07 6.69
CA GLY A 245 21.34 -12.77 5.69
C GLY A 245 20.09 -12.04 5.26
N HIS A 246 19.21 -12.74 4.52
CA HIS A 246 17.94 -12.21 4.04
C HIS A 246 16.91 -12.11 5.18
N THR A 247 17.10 -11.15 6.05
CA THR A 247 16.24 -10.90 7.20
C THR A 247 15.85 -9.44 7.30
N VAL A 248 14.74 -9.14 7.98
CA VAL A 248 14.38 -7.76 8.26
C VAL A 248 15.32 -7.19 9.33
N PRO A 249 16.09 -6.11 9.04
CA PRO A 249 17.09 -5.60 9.96
C PRO A 249 16.43 -4.79 11.09
N MET A 250 16.06 -5.44 12.16
CA MET A 250 15.35 -4.82 13.30
C MET A 250 16.13 -3.68 13.95
N LYS A 251 17.46 -3.72 13.93
CA LYS A 251 18.31 -2.63 14.45
C LYS A 251 18.21 -1.34 13.62
N ALA A 252 17.76 -1.44 12.35
CA ALA A 252 17.51 -0.28 11.51
C ALA A 252 16.18 0.44 11.85
N ALA A 253 15.33 -0.14 12.69
CA ALA A 253 14.00 0.40 13.01
C ALA A 253 14.02 1.86 13.49
N PRO A 254 14.94 2.32 14.38
CA PRO A 254 14.98 3.73 14.79
C PRO A 254 15.26 4.69 13.62
N ALA A 255 16.17 4.33 12.71
CA ALA A 255 16.46 5.15 11.53
C ALA A 255 15.28 5.17 10.54
N MET A 256 14.60 4.02 10.36
CA MET A 256 13.38 3.93 9.56
C MET A 256 12.25 4.76 10.17
N ARG A 257 12.10 4.74 11.52
CA ARG A 257 11.14 5.58 12.23
C ARG A 257 11.41 7.06 11.98
N ALA A 258 12.65 7.51 12.14
CA ALA A 258 13.03 8.90 11.88
C ALA A 258 12.67 9.32 10.44
N TRP A 259 12.92 8.42 9.48
CA TRP A 259 12.52 8.67 8.10
C TRP A 259 11.00 8.78 7.95
N LEU A 260 10.21 7.84 8.51
CA LEU A 260 8.74 7.85 8.45
C LEU A 260 8.14 9.13 9.04
N ILE A 261 8.57 9.53 10.25
CA ILE A 261 8.12 10.76 10.90
C ILE A 261 8.42 11.98 10.03
N GLY A 262 9.64 12.03 9.44
CA GLY A 262 10.02 13.08 8.51
C GLY A 262 9.11 13.16 7.27
N GLN A 263 8.48 12.06 6.83
CA GLN A 263 7.51 12.08 5.72
C GLN A 263 6.11 12.46 6.18
N ALA A 264 5.71 12.08 7.40
CA ALA A 264 4.38 12.39 7.95
C ALA A 264 4.21 13.87 8.32
N THR A 265 5.31 14.60 8.55
CA THR A 265 5.29 16.01 8.99
C THR A 265 5.63 17.01 7.88
N LYS A 266 6.08 16.54 6.71
CA LYS A 266 6.35 17.45 5.58
C LYS A 266 5.07 18.07 5.05
N ALA A 267 5.15 19.36 4.71
CA ALA A 267 4.06 19.98 3.96
C ALA A 267 3.80 19.18 2.67
N PRO A 268 2.54 18.93 2.28
CA PRO A 268 2.23 18.26 1.03
C PRO A 268 2.91 18.98 -0.13
N SER A 269 3.56 18.21 -1.00
CA SER A 269 4.10 18.79 -2.24
C SER A 269 2.95 19.42 -3.04
N PRO A 270 3.11 20.60 -3.62
CA PRO A 270 2.10 21.19 -4.48
C PRO A 270 1.78 20.20 -5.62
N LYS A 271 0.48 20.00 -5.85
CA LYS A 271 -0.05 19.09 -6.89
C LYS A 271 0.12 19.71 -8.26
#